data_7db8e8e6803a0f9e1532219ed29979b2
#
_entry.id   7db8e8e6803a0f9e1532219ed29979b2
#
_cell.length_a   1.000
_cell.length_b   1.000
_cell.length_c   1.000
_cell.angle_alpha   90.00
_cell.angle_beta   90.00
_cell.angle_gamma   90.00
#
_symmetry.space_group_name_H-M   'P 1'
#
loop_
_entity.id
_entity.type
_entity.pdbx_description
1 polymer ?
#
loop_
_entity_poly.entity_id
_entity_poly.type
_entity_poly.pdbx_seq_one_letter_code
_entity_poly.pdbx_strand_id
1 'polypeptide(L)'
;MSGSSVSRFSLYSGGMQNLNQDLAQFLEQLKARGVSANTQKAYSSDINDLLVFLSDTKQSLDLEALRSWLYRISEAGGSKATLARKTSAIKNFTAWRADSDLADQDPALRLRSPKLDRPLPKVASELSLSAVFDRMASQATQDNPVGLMNHCAVELLYATGMRVSELAGLDLSDIDHERQLLRVTGKGNKQRMLPYGLRAKDSIERWIRFGRPAVEAPSSPESLLLSSRGRRVGVRQLYDVVASQLETTNLGSAGPHTLRHSAATHLLDHGADLRAVQEILGHASLATTQIYTHVSVERLRSSFEQAHPRA
;
A
#
# COMPACT_ATOMS: atom_id res chain seq x y z
N MET A 1 55.41 -0.28 22.49
CA MET A 1 53.96 -0.24 22.74
C MET A 1 53.23 -0.08 21.39
N SER A 2 52.99 -1.17 20.64
CA SER A 2 52.30 -1.13 19.34
C SER A 2 51.65 -2.49 19.06
N GLY A 3 50.69 -2.88 19.89
CA GLY A 3 50.07 -4.19 19.78
C GLY A 3 48.52 -4.22 19.81
N SER A 4 47.80 -3.06 19.96
CA SER A 4 46.37 -3.11 20.23
C SER A 4 45.44 -2.59 19.12
N SER A 5 45.97 -2.03 18.02
CA SER A 5 45.13 -1.45 16.97
C SER A 5 44.73 -2.46 15.85
N VAL A 6 45.59 -3.42 15.58
CA VAL A 6 45.36 -4.41 14.49
C VAL A 6 44.29 -5.43 14.87
N SER A 7 44.21 -5.82 16.15
CA SER A 7 43.23 -6.81 16.62
C SER A 7 41.76 -6.27 16.61
N ARG A 8 41.58 -4.98 16.91
CA ARG A 8 40.27 -4.34 16.90
C ARG A 8 39.69 -4.17 15.48
N PHE A 9 40.55 -3.90 14.50
CA PHE A 9 40.13 -3.72 13.10
C PHE A 9 39.69 -5.04 12.48
N SER A 10 40.39 -6.14 12.80
CA SER A 10 40.03 -7.51 12.30
C SER A 10 38.75 -8.03 12.93
N LEU A 11 38.50 -7.80 14.21
CA LEU A 11 37.27 -8.21 14.88
C LEU A 11 36.05 -7.40 14.39
N TYR A 12 36.23 -6.11 14.07
CA TYR A 12 35.19 -5.24 13.58
C TYR A 12 34.76 -5.62 12.15
N SER A 13 35.71 -5.87 11.24
CA SER A 13 35.41 -6.29 9.86
C SER A 13 34.73 -7.66 9.79
N GLY A 14 35.11 -8.60 10.64
CA GLY A 14 34.45 -9.88 10.78
C GLY A 14 33.00 -9.77 11.28
N GLY A 15 32.77 -8.91 12.27
CA GLY A 15 31.43 -8.66 12.82
C GLY A 15 30.46 -8.04 11.79
N MET A 16 30.93 -7.12 10.94
CA MET A 16 30.12 -6.50 9.89
C MET A 16 29.81 -7.46 8.75
N GLN A 17 30.74 -8.35 8.35
CA GLN A 17 30.49 -9.40 7.37
C GLN A 17 29.39 -10.35 7.85
N ASN A 18 29.41 -10.72 9.13
CA ASN A 18 28.37 -11.55 9.73
C ASN A 18 27.00 -10.85 9.68
N LEU A 19 26.89 -9.55 9.99
CA LEU A 19 25.62 -8.82 9.97
C LEU A 19 25.00 -8.74 8.55
N ASN A 20 25.81 -8.61 7.51
CA ASN A 20 25.32 -8.65 6.12
C ASN A 20 24.80 -10.04 5.74
N GLN A 21 25.48 -11.10 6.18
CA GLN A 21 25.05 -12.47 5.98
C GLN A 21 23.74 -12.75 6.76
N ASP A 22 23.65 -12.29 7.99
CA ASP A 22 22.45 -12.40 8.83
C ASP A 22 21.25 -11.69 8.18
N LEU A 23 21.46 -10.51 7.60
CA LEU A 23 20.41 -9.82 6.86
C LEU A 23 19.88 -10.64 5.68
N ALA A 24 20.77 -11.28 4.91
CA ALA A 24 20.35 -12.11 3.79
C ALA A 24 19.51 -13.32 4.28
N GLN A 25 19.93 -13.98 5.35
CA GLN A 25 19.19 -15.09 5.96
C GLN A 25 17.84 -14.64 6.53
N PHE A 26 17.80 -13.50 7.20
CA PHE A 26 16.56 -12.92 7.71
C PHE A 26 15.54 -12.65 6.59
N LEU A 27 15.99 -12.09 5.46
CA LEU A 27 15.12 -11.82 4.31
C LEU A 27 14.58 -13.11 3.68
N GLU A 28 15.39 -14.16 3.59
CA GLU A 28 14.93 -15.49 3.14
C GLU A 28 13.89 -16.08 4.11
N GLN A 29 14.09 -15.93 5.42
CA GLN A 29 13.09 -16.37 6.39
C GLN A 29 11.78 -15.58 6.27
N LEU A 30 11.83 -14.25 6.09
CA LEU A 30 10.63 -13.44 5.87
C LEU A 30 9.87 -13.89 4.61
N LYS A 31 10.60 -14.24 3.56
CA LYS A 31 10.03 -14.78 2.32
C LYS A 31 9.35 -16.13 2.55
N ALA A 32 10.01 -17.04 3.26
CA ALA A 32 9.45 -18.34 3.62
C ALA A 32 8.17 -18.20 4.49
N ARG A 33 8.08 -17.18 5.35
CA ARG A 33 6.90 -16.86 6.15
C ARG A 33 5.81 -16.13 5.36
N GLY A 34 5.95 -15.91 4.06
CA GLY A 34 4.96 -15.24 3.23
C GLY A 34 4.83 -13.74 3.49
N VAL A 35 5.86 -13.09 4.05
CA VAL A 35 5.89 -11.64 4.21
C VAL A 35 5.94 -10.96 2.84
N SER A 36 5.16 -9.90 2.64
CA SER A 36 5.06 -9.25 1.33
C SER A 36 6.42 -8.72 0.83
N ALA A 37 6.65 -8.79 -0.49
CA ALA A 37 7.87 -8.28 -1.13
C ALA A 37 8.15 -6.81 -0.78
N ASN A 38 7.11 -5.97 -0.66
CA ASN A 38 7.26 -4.58 -0.25
C ASN A 38 7.75 -4.44 1.19
N THR A 39 7.28 -5.28 2.12
CA THR A 39 7.77 -5.30 3.50
C THR A 39 9.22 -5.78 3.56
N GLN A 40 9.56 -6.83 2.81
CA GLN A 40 10.94 -7.33 2.71
C GLN A 40 11.88 -6.24 2.17
N LYS A 41 11.49 -5.55 1.10
CA LYS A 41 12.25 -4.44 0.52
C LYS A 41 12.43 -3.28 1.51
N ALA A 42 11.38 -2.92 2.25
CA ALA A 42 11.44 -1.87 3.25
C ALA A 42 12.38 -2.26 4.40
N TYR A 43 12.27 -3.49 4.92
CA TYR A 43 13.14 -3.98 5.99
C TYR A 43 14.60 -4.07 5.53
N SER A 44 14.85 -4.61 4.32
CA SER A 44 16.18 -4.63 3.73
C SER A 44 16.80 -3.22 3.66
N SER A 45 16.05 -2.25 3.16
CA SER A 45 16.51 -0.86 3.07
C SER A 45 16.81 -0.26 4.44
N ASP A 46 15.94 -0.50 5.43
CA ASP A 46 16.10 0.06 6.78
C ASP A 46 17.27 -0.54 7.54
N ILE A 47 17.45 -1.87 7.41
CA ILE A 47 18.55 -2.57 8.07
C ILE A 47 19.87 -2.19 7.39
N ASN A 48 19.92 -2.12 6.06
CA ASN A 48 21.13 -1.66 5.35
C ASN A 48 21.54 -0.24 5.75
N ASP A 49 20.59 0.70 5.93
CA ASP A 49 20.89 2.05 6.42
C ASP A 49 21.51 2.03 7.82
N LEU A 50 21.05 1.12 8.71
CA LEU A 50 21.70 0.90 10.00
C LEU A 50 23.10 0.31 9.84
N LEU A 51 23.29 -0.70 8.98
CA LEU A 51 24.62 -1.31 8.79
C LEU A 51 25.65 -0.33 8.25
N VAL A 52 25.24 0.55 7.32
CA VAL A 52 26.08 1.65 6.84
C VAL A 52 26.44 2.58 8.01
N PHE A 53 25.47 2.98 8.84
CA PHE A 53 25.73 3.83 10.00
C PHE A 53 26.74 3.19 10.97
N LEU A 54 26.57 1.91 11.30
CA LEU A 54 27.49 1.19 12.18
C LEU A 54 28.90 1.13 11.58
N SER A 55 29.01 0.93 10.27
CA SER A 55 30.29 0.93 9.55
C SER A 55 31.00 2.28 9.63
N ASP A 56 30.26 3.36 9.33
CA ASP A 56 30.81 4.73 9.30
C ASP A 56 31.26 5.18 10.68
N THR A 57 30.50 4.84 11.73
CA THR A 57 30.78 5.23 13.11
C THR A 57 31.68 4.25 13.86
N LYS A 58 32.01 3.11 13.25
CA LYS A 58 32.76 2.00 13.87
C LYS A 58 32.16 1.53 15.21
N GLN A 59 30.80 1.54 15.28
CA GLN A 59 30.07 1.09 16.45
C GLN A 59 29.63 -0.36 16.31
N SER A 60 29.56 -1.07 17.42
CA SER A 60 28.93 -2.40 17.49
C SER A 60 27.40 -2.27 17.48
N LEU A 61 26.70 -3.35 17.12
CA LEU A 61 25.24 -3.40 17.17
C LEU A 61 24.76 -3.57 18.63
N ASP A 62 24.57 -2.46 19.32
CA ASP A 62 24.07 -2.39 20.69
C ASP A 62 22.96 -1.34 20.83
N LEU A 63 22.38 -1.23 22.02
CA LEU A 63 21.27 -0.30 22.28
C LEU A 63 21.66 1.16 22.08
N GLU A 64 22.90 1.53 22.40
CA GLU A 64 23.39 2.90 22.28
C GLU A 64 23.56 3.29 20.80
N ALA A 65 24.17 2.43 20.02
CA ALA A 65 24.29 2.62 18.57
C ALA A 65 22.91 2.72 17.89
N LEU A 66 21.95 1.90 18.28
CA LEU A 66 20.58 1.96 17.76
C LEU A 66 19.89 3.29 18.09
N ARG A 67 20.09 3.80 19.31
CA ARG A 67 19.56 5.12 19.70
C ARG A 67 20.23 6.25 18.93
N SER A 68 21.55 6.21 18.78
CA SER A 68 22.31 7.20 18.01
C SER A 68 21.92 7.23 16.55
N TRP A 69 21.69 6.07 15.95
CA TRP A 69 21.20 5.97 14.57
C TRP A 69 19.79 6.58 14.41
N LEU A 70 18.84 6.26 15.29
CA LEU A 70 17.49 6.85 15.26
C LEU A 70 17.52 8.35 15.53
N TYR A 71 18.40 8.81 16.43
CA TYR A 71 18.60 10.23 16.68
C TYR A 71 19.08 10.97 15.43
N ARG A 72 20.11 10.43 14.73
CA ARG A 72 20.60 10.98 13.46
C ARG A 72 19.47 11.15 12.43
N ILE A 73 18.59 10.15 12.31
CA ILE A 73 17.46 10.21 11.38
C ILE A 73 16.47 11.30 11.79
N SER A 74 16.23 11.45 13.09
CA SER A 74 15.36 12.50 13.64
C SER A 74 15.90 13.90 13.35
N GLU A 75 17.19 14.13 13.59
CA GLU A 75 17.88 15.40 13.30
C GLU A 75 17.86 15.74 11.81
N ALA A 76 17.93 14.74 10.94
CA ALA A 76 17.79 14.90 9.49
C ALA A 76 16.34 15.16 9.03
N GLY A 77 15.40 15.38 9.94
CA GLY A 77 14.00 15.67 9.63
C GLY A 77 13.14 14.44 9.34
N GLY A 78 13.60 13.24 9.72
CA GLY A 78 12.82 12.01 9.55
C GLY A 78 11.50 12.05 10.33
N SER A 79 10.38 11.71 9.64
CA SER A 79 9.06 11.71 10.26
C SER A 79 8.93 10.65 11.38
N LYS A 80 8.02 10.90 12.35
CA LYS A 80 7.68 9.91 13.39
C LYS A 80 7.30 8.54 12.79
N ALA A 81 6.61 8.53 11.64
CA ALA A 81 6.24 7.28 10.94
C ALA A 81 7.48 6.55 10.39
N THR A 82 8.44 7.28 9.83
CA THR A 82 9.72 6.73 9.36
C THR A 82 10.50 6.11 10.52
N LEU A 83 10.62 6.82 11.63
CA LEU A 83 11.30 6.34 12.83
C LEU A 83 10.62 5.08 13.41
N ALA A 84 9.29 5.06 13.49
CA ALA A 84 8.53 3.91 13.97
C ALA A 84 8.71 2.69 13.07
N ARG A 85 8.67 2.86 11.73
CA ARG A 85 8.90 1.78 10.77
C ARG A 85 10.32 1.22 10.89
N LYS A 86 11.32 2.09 10.92
CA LYS A 86 12.74 1.70 11.09
C LYS A 86 12.96 0.98 12.42
N THR A 87 12.40 1.48 13.51
CA THR A 87 12.43 0.80 14.82
C THR A 87 11.81 -0.59 14.75
N SER A 88 10.67 -0.74 14.05
CA SER A 88 10.03 -2.05 13.88
C SER A 88 10.90 -3.01 13.06
N ALA A 89 11.50 -2.56 11.96
CA ALA A 89 12.40 -3.38 11.14
C ALA A 89 13.57 -3.92 11.95
N ILE A 90 14.24 -3.02 12.73
CA ILE A 90 15.39 -3.41 13.54
C ILE A 90 15.00 -4.35 14.66
N LYS A 91 13.91 -4.09 15.39
CA LYS A 91 13.41 -5.00 16.42
C LYS A 91 13.13 -6.41 15.87
N ASN A 92 12.52 -6.50 14.70
CA ASN A 92 12.30 -7.82 14.08
C ASN A 92 13.60 -8.51 13.70
N PHE A 93 14.58 -7.78 13.19
CA PHE A 93 15.87 -8.32 12.81
C PHE A 93 16.69 -8.78 14.01
N THR A 94 16.81 -7.94 15.06
CA THR A 94 17.62 -8.27 16.23
C THR A 94 16.99 -9.35 17.09
N ALA A 95 15.66 -9.39 17.22
CA ALA A 95 14.97 -10.48 17.87
C ALA A 95 15.17 -11.81 17.10
N TRP A 96 15.05 -11.80 15.77
CA TRP A 96 15.34 -12.97 14.97
C TRP A 96 16.78 -13.47 15.14
N ARG A 97 17.76 -12.57 15.22
CA ARG A 97 19.15 -12.96 15.47
C ARG A 97 19.34 -13.65 16.82
N ALA A 98 18.70 -13.12 17.87
CA ALA A 98 18.73 -13.74 19.19
C ALA A 98 18.00 -15.11 19.20
N ASP A 99 16.83 -15.21 18.55
CA ASP A 99 16.09 -16.47 18.44
C ASP A 99 16.79 -17.54 17.59
N SER A 100 17.75 -17.13 16.74
CA SER A 100 18.54 -18.00 15.86
C SER A 100 19.94 -18.29 16.39
N ASP A 101 20.21 -18.01 17.66
CA ASP A 101 21.52 -18.15 18.31
C ASP A 101 22.68 -17.43 17.61
N LEU A 102 22.36 -16.37 16.85
CA LEU A 102 23.35 -15.51 16.17
C LEU A 102 23.80 -14.32 17.06
N ALA A 103 23.15 -14.14 18.20
CA ALA A 103 23.45 -13.14 19.21
C ALA A 103 23.02 -13.62 20.61
N ASP A 104 23.79 -13.34 21.62
CA ASP A 104 23.50 -13.73 23.01
C ASP A 104 22.26 -12.99 23.57
N GLN A 105 21.98 -11.78 23.08
CA GLN A 105 20.88 -10.94 23.54
C GLN A 105 20.33 -10.08 22.38
N ASP A 106 19.04 -9.73 22.46
CA ASP A 106 18.43 -8.74 21.57
C ASP A 106 18.77 -7.30 22.02
N PRO A 107 19.64 -6.57 21.31
CA PRO A 107 20.01 -5.19 21.67
C PRO A 107 18.84 -4.21 21.53
N ALA A 108 17.82 -4.52 20.73
CA ALA A 108 16.64 -3.66 20.55
C ALA A 108 15.49 -3.97 21.53
N LEU A 109 15.64 -4.91 22.46
CA LEU A 109 14.58 -5.28 23.40
C LEU A 109 14.03 -4.05 24.15
N ARG A 110 14.92 -3.15 24.60
CA ARG A 110 14.58 -1.91 25.34
C ARG A 110 14.39 -0.69 24.42
N LEU A 111 14.50 -0.84 23.11
CA LEU A 111 14.31 0.26 22.18
C LEU A 111 12.83 0.66 22.14
N ARG A 112 12.53 1.93 22.36
CA ARG A 112 11.16 2.45 22.33
C ARG A 112 10.85 3.01 20.95
N SER A 113 9.73 2.58 20.38
CA SER A 113 9.19 3.19 19.16
C SER A 113 8.51 4.53 19.50
N PRO A 114 8.68 5.55 18.67
CA PRO A 114 7.89 6.79 18.82
C PRO A 114 6.39 6.48 18.80
N LYS A 115 5.64 7.12 19.70
CA LYS A 115 4.19 7.09 19.62
C LYS A 115 3.79 7.89 18.38
N LEU A 116 3.04 7.22 17.49
CA LEU A 116 2.45 7.88 16.33
C LEU A 116 1.24 8.68 16.79
N ASP A 117 1.21 9.95 16.46
CA ASP A 117 -0.02 10.70 16.52
C ASP A 117 -0.97 10.06 15.49
N ARG A 118 -2.14 9.64 15.93
CA ARG A 118 -3.19 9.14 15.06
C ARG A 118 -4.23 10.26 14.91
N PRO A 119 -4.02 11.24 14.01
CA PRO A 119 -5.07 12.21 13.74
C PRO A 119 -6.29 11.44 13.26
N LEU A 120 -7.47 11.94 13.61
CA LEU A 120 -8.71 11.37 13.08
C LEU A 120 -8.60 11.38 11.54
N PRO A 121 -8.98 10.27 10.90
CA PRO A 121 -8.95 10.20 9.45
C PRO A 121 -9.79 11.33 8.85
N LYS A 122 -9.21 12.07 7.93
CA LYS A 122 -9.94 13.11 7.20
C LYS A 122 -10.86 12.42 6.19
N VAL A 123 -12.13 12.82 6.18
CA VAL A 123 -13.14 12.36 5.22
C VAL A 123 -13.42 13.50 4.25
N ALA A 124 -13.38 13.25 2.95
CA ALA A 124 -13.84 14.21 1.95
C ALA A 124 -15.37 14.29 2.00
N SER A 125 -15.94 15.47 1.90
CA SER A 125 -17.39 15.58 1.76
C SER A 125 -17.85 15.06 0.39
N GLU A 126 -19.06 14.50 0.33
CA GLU A 126 -19.64 14.02 -0.92
C GLU A 126 -19.71 15.12 -1.97
N LEU A 127 -20.08 16.32 -1.55
CA LEU A 127 -20.16 17.48 -2.45
C LEU A 127 -18.79 17.80 -3.08
N SER A 128 -17.71 17.78 -2.27
CA SER A 128 -16.35 18.02 -2.78
C SER A 128 -15.92 16.93 -3.75
N LEU A 129 -16.23 15.66 -3.44
CA LEU A 129 -15.91 14.54 -4.34
C LEU A 129 -16.74 14.58 -5.61
N SER A 130 -18.04 14.92 -5.55
CA SER A 130 -18.88 15.09 -6.73
C SER A 130 -18.28 16.11 -7.69
N ALA A 131 -17.86 17.27 -7.19
CA ALA A 131 -17.22 18.30 -8.01
C ALA A 131 -15.90 17.81 -8.66
N VAL A 132 -15.11 16.97 -7.94
CA VAL A 132 -13.91 16.34 -8.51
C VAL A 132 -14.29 15.39 -9.65
N PHE A 133 -15.25 14.50 -9.43
CA PHE A 133 -15.68 13.53 -10.44
C PHE A 133 -16.27 14.21 -11.68
N ASP A 134 -17.11 15.25 -11.51
CA ASP A 134 -17.73 15.97 -12.62
C ASP A 134 -16.65 16.68 -13.46
N ARG A 135 -15.67 17.29 -12.82
CA ARG A 135 -14.52 17.87 -13.52
C ARG A 135 -13.71 16.81 -14.28
N MET A 136 -13.42 15.66 -13.65
CA MET A 136 -12.69 14.58 -14.30
C MET A 136 -13.48 14.01 -15.48
N ALA A 137 -14.80 13.84 -15.34
CA ALA A 137 -15.68 13.35 -16.40
C ALA A 137 -15.69 14.29 -17.61
N SER A 138 -15.68 15.63 -17.37
CA SER A 138 -15.61 16.62 -18.44
C SER A 138 -14.27 16.62 -19.18
N GLN A 139 -13.18 16.26 -18.51
CA GLN A 139 -11.83 16.13 -19.11
C GLN A 139 -11.59 14.78 -19.78
N ALA A 140 -12.39 13.77 -19.47
CA ALA A 140 -12.29 12.42 -20.00
C ALA A 140 -12.97 12.34 -21.37
N THR A 141 -12.40 13.00 -22.37
CA THR A 141 -12.89 12.99 -23.78
C THR A 141 -12.20 11.89 -24.60
N GLN A 142 -12.74 11.57 -25.77
CA GLN A 142 -12.16 10.56 -26.67
C GLN A 142 -10.74 10.93 -27.12
N ASP A 143 -10.46 12.21 -27.23
CA ASP A 143 -9.14 12.74 -27.64
C ASP A 143 -8.16 12.84 -26.47
N ASN A 144 -8.59 12.47 -25.25
CA ASN A 144 -7.76 12.48 -24.05
C ASN A 144 -7.73 11.11 -23.37
N PRO A 145 -6.97 10.13 -23.91
CA PRO A 145 -6.87 8.80 -23.32
C PRO A 145 -6.38 8.79 -21.87
N VAL A 146 -5.48 9.70 -21.52
CA VAL A 146 -4.97 9.84 -20.14
C VAL A 146 -6.08 10.32 -19.19
N GLY A 147 -6.90 11.25 -19.64
CA GLY A 147 -8.08 11.73 -18.90
C GLY A 147 -9.10 10.59 -18.67
N LEU A 148 -9.36 9.79 -19.69
CA LEU A 148 -10.23 8.61 -19.60
C LEU A 148 -9.69 7.59 -18.59
N MET A 149 -8.40 7.27 -18.65
CA MET A 149 -7.74 6.36 -17.69
C MET A 149 -7.80 6.89 -16.27
N ASN A 150 -7.47 8.17 -16.06
CA ASN A 150 -7.49 8.80 -14.76
C ASN A 150 -8.90 8.80 -14.14
N HIS A 151 -9.91 9.17 -14.92
CA HIS A 151 -11.30 9.16 -14.49
C HIS A 151 -11.77 7.75 -14.11
N CYS A 152 -11.50 6.75 -14.97
CA CYS A 152 -11.81 5.35 -14.68
C CYS A 152 -11.13 4.87 -13.38
N ALA A 153 -9.85 5.20 -13.19
CA ALA A 153 -9.11 4.80 -12.00
C ALA A 153 -9.68 5.39 -10.71
N VAL A 154 -9.97 6.71 -10.68
CA VAL A 154 -10.47 7.38 -9.48
C VAL A 154 -11.91 6.97 -9.17
N GLU A 155 -12.75 6.83 -10.21
CA GLU A 155 -14.11 6.32 -10.09
C GLU A 155 -14.15 4.92 -9.49
N LEU A 156 -13.33 4.00 -9.99
CA LEU A 156 -13.23 2.63 -9.46
C LEU A 156 -12.76 2.59 -8.01
N LEU A 157 -11.73 3.38 -7.66
CA LEU A 157 -11.23 3.43 -6.29
C LEU A 157 -12.30 3.90 -5.30
N TYR A 158 -13.09 4.90 -5.69
CA TYR A 158 -14.14 5.41 -4.82
C TYR A 158 -15.35 4.47 -4.79
N ALA A 159 -15.85 4.06 -5.95
CA ALA A 159 -17.01 3.18 -6.04
C ALA A 159 -16.84 1.88 -5.26
N THR A 160 -15.66 1.25 -5.33
CA THR A 160 -15.44 -0.07 -4.74
C THR A 160 -14.67 -0.05 -3.43
N GLY A 161 -14.08 1.08 -3.06
CA GLY A 161 -13.20 1.17 -1.91
C GLY A 161 -12.00 0.21 -1.96
N MET A 162 -11.60 -0.32 -3.13
CA MET A 162 -10.43 -1.19 -3.26
C MET A 162 -9.12 -0.48 -2.93
N ARG A 163 -8.05 -1.23 -2.67
CA ARG A 163 -6.71 -0.66 -2.51
C ARG A 163 -6.14 -0.26 -3.86
N VAL A 164 -5.33 0.79 -3.88
CA VAL A 164 -4.66 1.23 -5.12
C VAL A 164 -3.79 0.13 -5.75
N SER A 165 -3.18 -0.75 -4.94
CA SER A 165 -2.43 -1.90 -5.43
C SER A 165 -3.31 -3.00 -6.04
N GLU A 166 -4.54 -3.14 -5.57
CA GLU A 166 -5.53 -4.05 -6.14
C GLU A 166 -5.97 -3.54 -7.51
N LEU A 167 -6.27 -2.23 -7.63
CA LEU A 167 -6.59 -1.61 -8.92
C LEU A 167 -5.45 -1.74 -9.93
N ALA A 168 -4.20 -1.49 -9.51
CA ALA A 168 -3.03 -1.64 -10.37
C ALA A 168 -2.85 -3.08 -10.88
N GLY A 169 -3.34 -4.05 -10.13
CA GLY A 169 -3.26 -5.49 -10.45
C GLY A 169 -4.40 -6.02 -11.32
N LEU A 170 -5.47 -5.25 -11.56
CA LEU A 170 -6.62 -5.74 -12.32
C LEU A 170 -6.29 -5.99 -13.79
N ASP A 171 -6.82 -7.09 -14.30
CA ASP A 171 -6.83 -7.44 -15.71
C ASP A 171 -8.26 -7.29 -16.29
N LEU A 172 -8.38 -7.26 -17.61
CA LEU A 172 -9.69 -7.21 -18.28
C LEU A 172 -10.58 -8.39 -17.90
N SER A 173 -10.00 -9.58 -17.71
CA SER A 173 -10.69 -10.80 -17.30
C SER A 173 -11.22 -10.78 -15.86
N ASP A 174 -10.84 -9.78 -15.06
CA ASP A 174 -11.34 -9.62 -13.69
C ASP A 174 -12.67 -8.86 -13.62
N ILE A 175 -13.20 -8.41 -14.76
CA ILE A 175 -14.45 -7.65 -14.85
C ILE A 175 -15.59 -8.56 -15.29
N ASP A 176 -16.60 -8.70 -14.45
CA ASP A 176 -17.89 -9.25 -14.82
C ASP A 176 -18.83 -8.08 -15.17
N HIS A 177 -18.98 -7.81 -16.46
CA HIS A 177 -19.79 -6.70 -16.97
C HIS A 177 -21.29 -6.92 -16.76
N GLU A 178 -21.76 -8.17 -16.80
CA GLU A 178 -23.18 -8.50 -16.63
C GLU A 178 -23.63 -8.30 -15.19
N ARG A 179 -22.82 -8.79 -14.25
CA ARG A 179 -23.11 -8.70 -12.81
C ARG A 179 -22.59 -7.42 -12.16
N GLN A 180 -21.84 -6.61 -12.88
CA GLN A 180 -21.15 -5.42 -12.37
C GLN A 180 -20.28 -5.74 -11.14
N LEU A 181 -19.40 -6.74 -11.28
CA LEU A 181 -18.50 -7.21 -10.24
C LEU A 181 -17.05 -7.14 -10.71
N LEU A 182 -16.15 -6.83 -9.78
CA LEU A 182 -14.70 -6.90 -9.96
C LEU A 182 -14.11 -7.95 -9.04
N ARG A 183 -13.29 -8.84 -9.60
CA ARG A 183 -12.50 -9.80 -8.83
C ARG A 183 -11.16 -9.17 -8.44
N VAL A 184 -10.96 -8.88 -7.17
CA VAL A 184 -9.70 -8.31 -6.68
C VAL A 184 -8.92 -9.32 -5.86
N THR A 185 -7.60 -9.31 -6.03
CA THR A 185 -6.67 -10.15 -5.28
C THR A 185 -5.95 -9.31 -4.22
N GLY A 186 -6.18 -9.63 -2.95
CA GLY A 186 -5.61 -8.96 -1.80
C GLY A 186 -4.35 -9.65 -1.24
N LYS A 187 -3.95 -9.23 -0.04
CA LYS A 187 -2.79 -9.80 0.68
C LYS A 187 -2.97 -11.30 0.91
N GLY A 188 -1.92 -12.08 0.63
CA GLY A 188 -1.94 -13.54 0.77
C GLY A 188 -2.72 -14.26 -0.35
N ASN A 189 -2.84 -13.63 -1.52
CA ASN A 189 -3.53 -14.18 -2.68
C ASN A 189 -5.04 -14.47 -2.44
N LYS A 190 -5.64 -13.79 -1.45
CA LYS A 190 -7.07 -13.93 -1.17
C LYS A 190 -7.87 -13.08 -2.14
N GLN A 191 -8.80 -13.72 -2.84
CA GLN A 191 -9.69 -13.05 -3.78
C GLN A 191 -11.02 -12.66 -3.11
N ARG A 192 -11.61 -11.56 -3.58
CA ARG A 192 -12.97 -11.15 -3.24
C ARG A 192 -13.62 -10.45 -4.42
N MET A 193 -14.94 -10.49 -4.45
CA MET A 193 -15.75 -9.79 -5.43
C MET A 193 -16.19 -8.43 -4.88
N LEU A 194 -16.10 -7.40 -5.71
CA LEU A 194 -16.51 -6.04 -5.36
C LEU A 194 -17.58 -5.56 -6.35
N PRO A 195 -18.77 -5.17 -5.88
CA PRO A 195 -19.78 -4.55 -6.75
C PRO A 195 -19.35 -3.15 -7.16
N TYR A 196 -19.79 -2.70 -8.33
CA TYR A 196 -19.63 -1.33 -8.79
C TYR A 196 -20.92 -0.81 -9.45
N GLY A 197 -21.18 0.50 -9.30
CA GLY A 197 -22.37 1.13 -9.76
C GLY A 197 -22.30 1.63 -11.21
N LEU A 198 -23.38 2.27 -11.66
CA LEU A 198 -23.53 2.73 -13.05
C LEU A 198 -22.49 3.76 -13.47
N ARG A 199 -22.04 4.64 -12.56
CA ARG A 199 -21.00 5.64 -12.86
C ARG A 199 -19.65 4.98 -13.15
N ALA A 200 -19.27 4.00 -12.33
CA ALA A 200 -18.05 3.22 -12.55
C ALA A 200 -18.16 2.37 -13.83
N LYS A 201 -19.32 1.79 -14.13
CA LYS A 201 -19.60 1.08 -15.38
C LYS A 201 -19.34 1.97 -16.59
N ASP A 202 -19.96 3.15 -16.65
CA ASP A 202 -19.75 4.11 -17.73
C ASP A 202 -18.27 4.47 -17.90
N SER A 203 -17.57 4.73 -16.79
CA SER A 203 -16.15 5.07 -16.85
C SER A 203 -15.28 3.93 -17.38
N ILE A 204 -15.56 2.67 -17.01
CA ILE A 204 -14.89 1.47 -17.53
C ILE A 204 -15.17 1.32 -19.04
N GLU A 205 -16.43 1.40 -19.45
CA GLU A 205 -16.83 1.23 -20.85
C GLU A 205 -16.19 2.30 -21.75
N ARG A 206 -16.19 3.56 -21.32
CA ARG A 206 -15.53 4.65 -22.05
C ARG A 206 -14.02 4.46 -22.14
N TRP A 207 -13.38 4.01 -21.06
CA TRP A 207 -11.96 3.70 -21.06
C TRP A 207 -11.64 2.55 -22.03
N ILE A 208 -12.35 1.42 -21.92
CA ILE A 208 -12.12 0.23 -22.76
C ILE A 208 -12.40 0.55 -24.25
N ARG A 209 -13.45 1.33 -24.54
CA ARG A 209 -13.87 1.62 -25.91
C ARG A 209 -13.01 2.67 -26.59
N PHE A 210 -12.57 3.70 -25.89
CA PHE A 210 -11.92 4.86 -26.49
C PHE A 210 -10.49 5.08 -26.02
N GLY A 211 -10.25 5.00 -24.71
CA GLY A 211 -8.95 5.37 -24.14
C GLY A 211 -7.90 4.26 -24.28
N ARG A 212 -8.27 3.04 -23.92
CA ARG A 212 -7.35 1.90 -23.94
C ARG A 212 -6.79 1.61 -25.35
N PRO A 213 -7.61 1.52 -26.40
CA PRO A 213 -7.11 1.29 -27.77
C PRO A 213 -6.17 2.38 -28.27
N ALA A 214 -6.33 3.63 -27.82
CA ALA A 214 -5.48 4.75 -28.23
C ALA A 214 -4.04 4.68 -27.62
N VAL A 215 -3.83 3.90 -26.57
CA VAL A 215 -2.52 3.73 -25.91
C VAL A 215 -1.99 2.30 -26.00
N GLU A 216 -2.80 1.35 -26.44
CA GLU A 216 -2.43 -0.05 -26.56
C GLU A 216 -1.40 -0.29 -27.66
N ALA A 217 -0.41 -1.12 -27.38
CA ALA A 217 0.61 -1.58 -28.31
C ALA A 217 0.58 -3.12 -28.40
N PRO A 218 1.15 -3.76 -29.43
CA PRO A 218 1.17 -5.23 -29.55
C PRO A 218 1.79 -5.96 -28.35
N SER A 219 2.64 -5.28 -27.57
CA SER A 219 3.26 -5.82 -26.36
C SER A 219 2.56 -5.42 -25.07
N SER A 220 1.39 -4.76 -25.16
CA SER A 220 0.65 -4.36 -23.97
C SER A 220 0.08 -5.56 -23.23
N PRO A 221 0.10 -5.56 -21.88
CA PRO A 221 -0.49 -6.63 -21.10
C PRO A 221 -2.02 -6.53 -21.08
N GLU A 222 -2.69 -7.62 -20.70
CA GLU A 222 -4.14 -7.70 -20.52
C GLU A 222 -4.66 -6.85 -19.32
N SER A 223 -3.83 -6.00 -18.74
CA SER A 223 -4.22 -5.15 -17.62
C SER A 223 -5.35 -4.20 -18.01
N LEU A 224 -6.29 -4.00 -17.07
CA LEU A 224 -7.38 -3.05 -17.24
C LEU A 224 -6.84 -1.66 -17.56
N LEU A 225 -5.92 -1.14 -16.74
CA LEU A 225 -5.38 0.21 -16.90
C LEU A 225 -4.00 0.19 -17.56
N LEU A 226 -3.86 0.94 -18.64
CA LEU A 226 -2.60 1.16 -19.34
C LEU A 226 -2.15 2.62 -19.21
N SER A 227 -0.85 2.82 -19.05
CA SER A 227 -0.22 4.14 -19.15
C SER A 227 -0.23 4.63 -20.61
N SER A 228 0.09 5.90 -20.83
CA SER A 228 0.27 6.47 -22.15
C SER A 228 1.31 5.77 -23.04
N ARG A 229 2.10 4.85 -22.46
CA ARG A 229 3.11 4.04 -23.16
C ARG A 229 2.67 2.58 -23.37
N GLY A 230 1.39 2.28 -23.20
CA GLY A 230 0.85 0.92 -23.35
C GLY A 230 1.31 -0.08 -22.28
N ARG A 231 1.88 0.36 -21.16
CA ARG A 231 2.33 -0.50 -20.07
C ARG A 231 1.32 -0.49 -18.92
N ARG A 232 1.27 -1.56 -18.13
CA ARG A 232 0.48 -1.59 -16.89
C ARG A 232 0.77 -0.37 -16.02
N VAL A 233 -0.27 0.30 -15.55
CA VAL A 233 -0.15 1.45 -14.65
C VAL A 233 0.38 1.00 -13.29
N GLY A 234 1.43 1.68 -12.81
CA GLY A 234 2.01 1.40 -11.51
C GLY A 234 1.25 2.04 -10.36
N VAL A 235 1.38 1.45 -9.17
CA VAL A 235 0.77 1.94 -7.91
C VAL A 235 1.12 3.42 -7.66
N ARG A 236 2.38 3.79 -7.91
CA ARG A 236 2.85 5.18 -7.71
C ARG A 236 2.12 6.17 -8.61
N GLN A 237 1.96 5.83 -9.88
CA GLN A 237 1.25 6.68 -10.85
C GLN A 237 -0.22 6.86 -10.44
N LEU A 238 -0.91 5.78 -10.04
CA LEU A 238 -2.29 5.87 -9.54
C LEU A 238 -2.38 6.70 -8.26
N TYR A 239 -1.38 6.58 -7.37
CA TYR A 239 -1.30 7.41 -6.18
C TYR A 239 -1.23 8.89 -6.54
N ASP A 240 -0.33 9.25 -7.45
CA ASP A 240 -0.12 10.64 -7.87
C ASP A 240 -1.37 11.21 -8.56
N VAL A 241 -2.08 10.41 -9.37
CA VAL A 241 -3.38 10.79 -9.96
C VAL A 241 -4.40 11.12 -8.87
N VAL A 242 -4.61 10.23 -7.89
CA VAL A 242 -5.57 10.48 -6.81
C VAL A 242 -5.17 11.69 -5.97
N ALA A 243 -3.89 11.79 -5.60
CA ALA A 243 -3.39 12.88 -4.77
C ALA A 243 -3.63 14.24 -5.45
N SER A 244 -3.30 14.38 -6.74
CA SER A 244 -3.51 15.61 -7.49
C SER A 244 -5.00 16.03 -7.58
N GLN A 245 -5.90 15.06 -7.67
CA GLN A 245 -7.34 15.37 -7.69
C GLN A 245 -7.87 15.80 -6.32
N LEU A 246 -7.38 15.16 -5.25
CA LEU A 246 -7.81 15.51 -3.88
C LEU A 246 -7.22 16.83 -3.35
N GLU A 247 -6.08 17.29 -3.87
CA GLU A 247 -5.52 18.62 -3.55
C GLU A 247 -6.49 19.76 -3.82
N THR A 248 -7.41 19.59 -4.76
CA THR A 248 -8.45 20.58 -5.09
C THR A 248 -9.62 20.57 -4.11
N THR A 249 -9.63 19.66 -3.15
CA THR A 249 -10.64 19.56 -2.09
C THR A 249 -10.15 20.20 -0.79
N ASN A 250 -11.03 20.27 0.21
CA ASN A 250 -10.69 20.72 1.56
C ASN A 250 -9.72 19.79 2.33
N LEU A 251 -9.33 18.68 1.73
CA LEU A 251 -8.42 17.69 2.35
C LEU A 251 -6.95 18.06 2.23
N GLY A 252 -6.60 18.91 1.24
CA GLY A 252 -5.20 19.19 0.91
C GLY A 252 -4.46 17.94 0.46
N SER A 253 -3.23 17.73 0.97
CA SER A 253 -2.42 16.55 0.62
C SER A 253 -3.05 15.27 1.18
N ALA A 254 -3.82 14.61 0.34
CA ALA A 254 -4.51 13.34 0.62
C ALA A 254 -4.20 12.32 -0.49
N GLY A 255 -4.48 11.05 -0.27
CA GLY A 255 -4.18 9.99 -1.24
C GLY A 255 -5.24 8.90 -1.27
N PRO A 256 -4.99 7.80 -1.97
CA PRO A 256 -5.96 6.71 -2.15
C PRO A 256 -6.55 6.15 -0.85
N HIS A 257 -5.79 6.16 0.24
CA HIS A 257 -6.31 5.71 1.54
C HIS A 257 -7.40 6.62 2.08
N THR A 258 -7.27 7.94 1.88
CA THR A 258 -8.31 8.91 2.27
C THR A 258 -9.55 8.74 1.40
N LEU A 259 -9.40 8.55 0.08
CA LEU A 259 -10.52 8.29 -0.82
C LEU A 259 -11.29 7.03 -0.42
N ARG A 260 -10.58 5.94 -0.14
CA ARG A 260 -11.17 4.68 0.34
C ARG A 260 -11.87 4.85 1.70
N HIS A 261 -11.27 5.63 2.62
CA HIS A 261 -11.88 5.91 3.91
C HIS A 261 -13.17 6.73 3.75
N SER A 262 -13.15 7.73 2.86
CA SER A 262 -14.34 8.51 2.52
C SER A 262 -15.45 7.64 1.93
N ALA A 263 -15.13 6.74 0.99
CA ALA A 263 -16.08 5.79 0.44
C ALA A 263 -16.72 4.91 1.51
N ALA A 264 -15.91 4.39 2.45
CA ALA A 264 -16.40 3.57 3.56
C ALA A 264 -17.32 4.36 4.50
N THR A 265 -16.95 5.59 4.84
CA THR A 265 -17.74 6.46 5.72
C THR A 265 -19.07 6.81 5.05
N HIS A 266 -19.07 7.21 3.78
CA HIS A 266 -20.30 7.55 3.06
C HIS A 266 -21.24 6.35 2.94
N LEU A 267 -20.72 5.14 2.69
CA LEU A 267 -21.56 3.93 2.73
C LEU A 267 -22.24 3.73 4.08
N LEU A 268 -21.50 3.92 5.20
CA LEU A 268 -22.06 3.79 6.55
C LEU A 268 -23.06 4.90 6.87
N ASP A 269 -22.78 6.14 6.46
CA ASP A 269 -23.67 7.29 6.67
C ASP A 269 -25.02 7.12 5.93
N HIS A 270 -25.02 6.42 4.80
CA HIS A 270 -26.22 6.04 4.06
C HIS A 270 -26.85 4.72 4.50
N GLY A 271 -26.41 4.18 5.63
CA GLY A 271 -27.05 3.02 6.26
C GLY A 271 -26.61 1.65 5.75
N ALA A 272 -25.47 1.56 5.06
CA ALA A 272 -24.90 0.26 4.72
C ALA A 272 -24.57 -0.55 5.98
N ASP A 273 -24.81 -1.86 5.92
CA ASP A 273 -24.44 -2.77 7.00
C ASP A 273 -22.92 -2.77 7.22
N LEU A 274 -22.49 -2.60 8.47
CA LEU A 274 -21.07 -2.53 8.83
C LEU A 274 -20.28 -3.77 8.37
N ARG A 275 -20.89 -4.96 8.40
CA ARG A 275 -20.24 -6.20 7.93
C ARG A 275 -20.05 -6.18 6.43
N ALA A 276 -21.05 -5.70 5.68
CA ALA A 276 -20.94 -5.52 4.22
C ALA A 276 -19.78 -4.56 3.88
N VAL A 277 -19.67 -3.43 4.57
CA VAL A 277 -18.57 -2.48 4.39
C VAL A 277 -17.21 -3.11 4.75
N GLN A 278 -17.13 -3.88 5.84
CA GLN A 278 -15.90 -4.59 6.21
C GLN A 278 -15.49 -5.65 5.17
N GLU A 279 -16.44 -6.35 4.56
CA GLU A 279 -16.19 -7.32 3.49
C GLU A 279 -15.70 -6.63 2.22
N ILE A 280 -16.35 -5.55 1.79
CA ILE A 280 -15.92 -4.70 0.66
C ILE A 280 -14.48 -4.22 0.89
N LEU A 281 -14.18 -3.75 2.07
CA LEU A 281 -12.84 -3.26 2.41
C LEU A 281 -11.82 -4.39 2.61
N GLY A 282 -12.21 -5.63 2.82
CA GLY A 282 -11.29 -6.75 3.03
C GLY A 282 -10.44 -6.57 4.29
N HIS A 283 -11.08 -6.29 5.44
CA HIS A 283 -10.42 -6.25 6.74
C HIS A 283 -10.15 -7.67 7.24
N ALA A 284 -8.88 -7.99 7.52
CA ALA A 284 -8.39 -9.34 7.85
C ALA A 284 -8.78 -9.86 9.23
N SER A 285 -9.50 -9.10 10.07
CA SER A 285 -9.71 -9.46 11.49
C SER A 285 -10.92 -10.36 11.78
N LEU A 286 -11.70 -10.71 10.77
CA LEU A 286 -12.71 -11.79 10.88
C LEU A 286 -12.36 -12.83 9.81
N ALA A 287 -11.28 -13.58 10.08
CA ALA A 287 -10.77 -14.60 9.18
C ALA A 287 -11.66 -15.84 9.23
N THR A 288 -12.65 -15.86 8.37
CA THR A 288 -13.12 -17.11 7.76
C THR A 288 -12.98 -16.96 6.27
N THR A 289 -12.36 -17.93 5.62
CA THR A 289 -12.40 -18.12 4.18
C THR A 289 -13.87 -18.39 3.84
N GLN A 290 -14.67 -17.33 3.76
CA GLN A 290 -16.03 -17.46 3.26
C GLN A 290 -15.89 -17.69 1.76
N ILE A 291 -16.26 -18.89 1.33
CA ILE A 291 -16.59 -19.19 -0.06
C ILE A 291 -17.70 -18.21 -0.40
N TYR A 292 -17.40 -17.23 -1.29
CA TYR A 292 -18.42 -16.29 -1.78
C TYR A 292 -19.50 -17.07 -2.49
N THR A 293 -20.60 -17.31 -1.79
CA THR A 293 -21.81 -17.91 -2.38
C THR A 293 -22.58 -16.83 -3.15
N HIS A 294 -23.38 -17.20 -4.11
CA HIS A 294 -24.26 -16.28 -4.84
C HIS A 294 -25.06 -15.36 -3.90
N VAL A 295 -25.53 -15.89 -2.78
CA VAL A 295 -26.30 -15.16 -1.75
C VAL A 295 -25.48 -14.05 -1.08
N SER A 296 -24.19 -14.27 -0.83
CA SER A 296 -23.33 -13.24 -0.23
C SER A 296 -23.03 -12.09 -1.20
N VAL A 297 -22.88 -12.39 -2.49
CA VAL A 297 -22.63 -11.38 -3.54
C VAL A 297 -23.85 -10.51 -3.78
N GLU A 298 -25.05 -11.10 -3.87
CA GLU A 298 -26.30 -10.36 -4.02
C GLU A 298 -26.59 -9.44 -2.83
N ARG A 299 -26.30 -9.91 -1.62
CA ARG A 299 -26.44 -9.08 -0.41
C ARG A 299 -25.48 -7.90 -0.40
N LEU A 300 -24.23 -8.10 -0.81
CA LEU A 300 -23.23 -7.02 -0.94
C LEU A 300 -23.69 -6.00 -1.99
N ARG A 301 -24.18 -6.48 -3.13
CA ARG A 301 -24.71 -5.63 -4.20
C ARG A 301 -25.91 -4.81 -3.74
N SER A 302 -26.89 -5.42 -3.10
CA SER A 302 -28.07 -4.71 -2.58
C SER A 302 -27.67 -3.64 -1.55
N SER A 303 -26.78 -3.95 -0.61
CA SER A 303 -26.27 -2.98 0.36
C SER A 303 -25.50 -1.84 -0.32
N PHE A 304 -24.76 -2.13 -1.40
CA PHE A 304 -24.06 -1.13 -2.19
C PHE A 304 -25.04 -0.22 -2.95
N GLU A 305 -26.01 -0.79 -3.69
CA GLU A 305 -26.99 -0.05 -4.46
C GLU A 305 -27.87 0.87 -3.60
N GLN A 306 -28.15 0.47 -2.35
CA GLN A 306 -28.93 1.29 -1.41
C GLN A 306 -28.13 2.44 -0.79
N ALA A 307 -26.84 2.26 -0.58
CA ALA A 307 -26.08 3.16 0.28
C ALA A 307 -24.93 3.89 -0.43
N HIS A 308 -24.51 3.50 -1.63
CA HIS A 308 -23.38 4.15 -2.27
C HIS A 308 -23.80 5.40 -3.04
N PRO A 309 -23.19 6.58 -2.82
CA PRO A 309 -23.56 7.86 -3.47
C PRO A 309 -23.44 7.83 -5.00
N ARG A 310 -22.74 6.86 -5.55
CA ARG A 310 -22.50 6.68 -7.00
C ARG A 310 -22.87 5.28 -7.51
N ALA A 311 -23.88 4.64 -6.86
CA ALA A 311 -24.42 3.37 -7.29
C ALA A 311 -25.06 3.43 -8.67
#